data_734d4891fa9c60817c4d67273f691cd2
#
_entry.id   734d4891fa9c60817c4d67273f691cd2
#
_cell.length_a   1.000
_cell.length_b   1.000
_cell.length_c   1.000
_cell.angle_alpha   90.00
_cell.angle_beta   90.00
_cell.angle_gamma   90.00
#
_symmetry.space_group_name_H-M   'P 1'
#
loop_
_entity.id
_entity.type
_entity.pdbx_description
1 polymer ?
#
loop_
_entity_poly.entity_id
_entity_poly.type
_entity_poly.pdbx_seq_one_letter_code
_entity_poly.pdbx_strand_id
1 'polypeptide(L)'
;MAARTETRRNALLTIAAVLVGIVALNTVLDVLVPGLRADLTQDRLYSTSKGVDRTLATLDEPVRIDYYWTQEGSKDQPLIRAHAQRVREYLEELERRSNGNLELRFIDPEPFSEAEDEARAAGLPALAVDGSGRTLTLGLVVRGPTDRKETIPYLSPENEPLLEYELLRAISSVGRPTKPRVGLLSTIPLEGGMDPRNPMAMRAPPVVIEQLREQADVVDVDAGADALPDGLGALILLQPRKLTDGMLRAIDAWAIAGKPLIVLADPYAETDTGPDAGAMGAKRGGTTYDPVSYTHLTLPTILRV
;
A
#
# COMPACT_ATOMS: atom_id res chain seq x y z
N MET A 1 9.23 -59.05 36.45
CA MET A 1 8.33 -57.84 36.47
C MET A 1 9.06 -56.55 36.83
N ALA A 2 10.06 -56.53 37.69
CA ALA A 2 10.79 -55.35 38.11
C ALA A 2 11.51 -54.55 36.97
N ALA A 3 12.14 -55.24 36.04
CA ALA A 3 12.88 -54.55 34.96
C ALA A 3 12.02 -53.71 34.02
N ARG A 4 10.74 -54.05 33.79
CA ARG A 4 9.81 -53.30 32.93
C ARG A 4 9.33 -52.03 33.60
N THR A 5 9.24 -51.98 34.93
CA THR A 5 8.85 -50.80 35.69
C THR A 5 9.97 -49.77 35.80
N GLU A 6 11.21 -50.21 35.89
CA GLU A 6 12.38 -49.32 35.88
C GLU A 6 12.59 -48.66 34.52
N THR A 7 12.41 -49.40 33.44
CA THR A 7 12.53 -48.84 32.10
C THR A 7 11.46 -47.80 31.82
N ARG A 8 10.21 -48.03 32.26
CA ARG A 8 9.12 -47.06 32.14
C ARG A 8 9.35 -45.79 32.97
N ARG A 9 9.85 -45.94 34.20
CA ARG A 9 10.18 -44.81 35.06
C ARG A 9 11.31 -43.97 34.46
N ASN A 10 12.35 -44.59 33.98
CA ASN A 10 13.46 -43.88 33.34
C ASN A 10 13.04 -43.21 32.05
N ALA A 11 12.18 -43.82 31.21
CA ALA A 11 11.61 -43.19 30.04
C ALA A 11 10.77 -41.95 30.36
N LEU A 12 9.92 -42.04 31.43
CA LEU A 12 9.12 -40.88 31.85
C LEU A 12 10.01 -39.74 32.40
N LEU A 13 11.06 -40.07 33.14
CA LEU A 13 12.03 -39.09 33.66
C LEU A 13 12.79 -38.40 32.50
N THR A 14 13.18 -39.17 31.48
CA THR A 14 13.84 -38.62 30.30
C THR A 14 12.91 -37.68 29.51
N ILE A 15 11.65 -38.09 29.31
CA ILE A 15 10.65 -37.24 28.65
C ILE A 15 10.42 -35.95 29.44
N ALA A 16 10.27 -36.05 30.76
CA ALA A 16 10.11 -34.89 31.64
C ALA A 16 11.33 -33.95 31.56
N ALA A 17 12.55 -34.52 31.61
CA ALA A 17 13.78 -33.72 31.49
C ALA A 17 13.90 -33.01 30.13
N VAL A 18 13.52 -33.69 29.03
CA VAL A 18 13.49 -33.07 27.67
C VAL A 18 12.46 -31.95 27.59
N LEU A 19 11.26 -32.14 28.14
CA LEU A 19 10.25 -31.09 28.16
C LEU A 19 10.71 -29.87 29.00
N VAL A 20 11.30 -30.08 30.16
CA VAL A 20 11.87 -29.00 30.98
C VAL A 20 13.02 -28.31 30.22
N GLY A 21 13.86 -29.07 29.53
CA GLY A 21 14.93 -28.51 28.70
C GLY A 21 14.42 -27.65 27.56
N ILE A 22 13.34 -28.08 26.88
CA ILE A 22 12.72 -27.31 25.80
C ILE A 22 12.12 -26.00 26.35
N VAL A 23 11.41 -26.06 27.48
CA VAL A 23 10.83 -24.86 28.12
C VAL A 23 11.93 -23.90 28.56
N ALA A 24 12.98 -24.40 29.21
CA ALA A 24 14.10 -23.58 29.65
C ALA A 24 14.84 -22.93 28.45
N LEU A 25 15.08 -23.70 27.38
CA LEU A 25 15.68 -23.18 26.15
C LEU A 25 14.83 -22.09 25.51
N ASN A 26 13.52 -22.30 25.43
CA ASN A 26 12.58 -21.31 24.90
C ASN A 26 12.59 -20.03 25.72
N THR A 27 12.58 -20.14 27.04
CA THR A 27 12.65 -18.95 27.93
C THR A 27 13.98 -18.21 27.78
N VAL A 28 15.09 -18.95 27.67
CA VAL A 28 16.41 -18.35 27.46
C VAL A 28 16.51 -17.65 26.10
N LEU A 29 15.95 -18.25 25.04
CA LEU A 29 15.91 -17.65 23.71
C LEU A 29 15.05 -16.39 23.71
N ASP A 30 13.91 -16.37 24.37
CA ASP A 30 13.04 -15.17 24.48
C ASP A 30 13.74 -14.00 25.19
N VAL A 31 14.58 -14.30 26.18
CA VAL A 31 15.30 -13.27 26.96
C VAL A 31 16.57 -12.79 26.27
N LEU A 32 17.33 -13.69 25.64
CA LEU A 32 18.62 -13.37 25.03
C LEU A 32 18.52 -12.82 23.60
N VAL A 33 17.47 -13.19 22.87
CA VAL A 33 17.25 -12.75 21.50
C VAL A 33 15.78 -12.35 21.32
N PRO A 34 15.36 -11.22 21.91
CA PRO A 34 14.01 -10.72 21.72
C PRO A 34 13.78 -10.45 20.23
N GLY A 35 12.85 -11.20 19.63
CA GLY A 35 12.52 -11.04 18.21
C GLY A 35 12.99 -12.16 17.28
N LEU A 36 13.66 -13.22 17.74
CA LEU A 36 13.95 -14.39 16.94
C LEU A 36 12.69 -15.27 16.79
N ARG A 37 11.72 -14.78 16.05
CA ARG A 37 10.58 -15.58 15.57
C ARG A 37 10.91 -16.07 14.18
N ALA A 38 11.28 -17.32 14.02
CA ALA A 38 11.35 -17.96 12.72
C ALA A 38 9.92 -18.28 12.26
N ASP A 39 9.45 -17.54 11.28
CA ASP A 39 8.19 -17.87 10.62
C ASP A 39 8.39 -19.15 9.80
N LEU A 40 7.89 -20.26 10.34
CA LEU A 40 7.93 -21.58 9.72
C LEU A 40 6.66 -21.88 8.91
N THR A 41 5.77 -20.89 8.73
CA THR A 41 4.58 -21.06 7.91
C THR A 41 4.95 -21.12 6.44
N GLN A 42 4.26 -21.95 5.68
CA GLN A 42 4.52 -22.17 4.26
C GLN A 42 4.39 -20.88 3.43
N ASP A 43 3.56 -19.94 3.87
CA ASP A 43 3.25 -18.69 3.19
C ASP A 43 3.91 -17.45 3.82
N ARG A 44 4.78 -17.64 4.82
CA ARG A 44 5.44 -16.54 5.56
C ARG A 44 4.48 -15.43 6.01
N LEU A 45 3.29 -15.81 6.46
CA LEU A 45 2.19 -14.92 6.83
C LEU A 45 2.54 -13.90 7.92
N TYR A 46 3.63 -14.12 8.65
CA TYR A 46 4.12 -13.25 9.74
C TYR A 46 5.42 -12.53 9.40
N SER A 47 5.92 -12.67 8.16
CA SER A 47 7.10 -11.93 7.73
C SER A 47 6.68 -10.65 7.01
N THR A 48 6.78 -9.53 7.70
CA THR A 48 6.59 -8.20 7.10
C THR A 48 7.63 -7.94 6.02
N SER A 49 7.21 -7.33 4.93
CA SER A 49 8.10 -7.04 3.81
C SER A 49 9.14 -5.94 4.16
N LYS A 50 10.23 -5.87 3.40
CA LYS A 50 11.19 -4.76 3.51
C LYS A 50 10.54 -3.39 3.23
N GLY A 51 9.36 -3.37 2.63
CA GLY A 51 8.55 -2.18 2.40
C GLY A 51 8.03 -1.59 3.69
N VAL A 52 7.63 -2.44 4.65
CA VAL A 52 7.18 -2.03 5.99
C VAL A 52 8.26 -1.20 6.69
N ASP A 53 9.47 -1.76 6.81
CA ASP A 53 10.56 -1.08 7.52
C ASP A 53 10.89 0.28 6.88
N ARG A 54 10.88 0.36 5.56
CA ARG A 54 11.09 1.63 4.86
C ARG A 54 9.98 2.63 5.13
N THR A 55 8.72 2.20 5.10
CA THR A 55 7.58 3.07 5.35
C THR A 55 7.60 3.59 6.78
N LEU A 56 7.81 2.71 7.77
CA LEU A 56 7.89 3.10 9.18
C LEU A 56 9.07 4.02 9.45
N ALA A 57 10.21 3.83 8.78
CA ALA A 57 11.38 4.69 8.89
C ALA A 57 11.20 6.08 8.26
N THR A 58 10.19 6.27 7.40
CA THR A 58 9.89 7.58 6.78
C THR A 58 8.84 8.39 7.55
N LEU A 59 8.34 7.88 8.67
CA LEU A 59 7.43 8.62 9.53
C LEU A 59 8.22 9.63 10.37
N ASP A 60 7.96 10.92 10.14
CA ASP A 60 8.59 12.01 10.87
C ASP A 60 7.93 12.25 12.24
N GLU A 61 6.65 11.89 12.36
CA GLU A 61 5.85 12.05 13.57
C GLU A 61 4.98 10.80 13.80
N PRO A 62 4.58 10.54 15.08
CA PRO A 62 3.79 9.37 15.42
C PRO A 62 2.43 9.34 14.71
N VAL A 63 2.10 8.18 14.18
CA VAL A 63 0.80 7.87 13.57
C VAL A 63 0.03 6.98 14.52
N ARG A 64 -1.25 7.29 14.75
CA ARG A 64 -2.12 6.47 15.59
C ARG A 64 -3.04 5.61 14.75
N ILE A 65 -3.15 4.32 15.10
CA ILE A 65 -4.09 3.37 14.52
C ILE A 65 -5.13 3.00 15.58
N ASP A 66 -6.37 3.36 15.34
CA ASP A 66 -7.52 2.91 16.13
C ASP A 66 -8.11 1.68 15.43
N TYR A 67 -7.95 0.48 16.02
CA TYR A 67 -8.48 -0.76 15.51
C TYR A 67 -9.77 -1.13 16.21
N TYR A 68 -10.85 -1.18 15.46
CA TYR A 68 -12.20 -1.47 15.94
C TYR A 68 -12.57 -2.91 15.60
N TRP A 69 -12.89 -3.69 16.62
CA TRP A 69 -13.35 -5.06 16.45
C TRP A 69 -14.37 -5.43 17.52
N THR A 70 -15.66 -5.61 17.10
CA THR A 70 -16.73 -6.09 17.98
C THR A 70 -16.55 -7.58 18.26
N GLN A 71 -16.04 -7.90 19.44
CA GLN A 71 -15.71 -9.29 19.82
C GLN A 71 -16.97 -10.15 19.95
N GLU A 72 -18.02 -9.64 20.59
CA GLU A 72 -19.30 -10.36 20.74
C GLU A 72 -19.98 -10.57 19.37
N GLY A 73 -19.92 -9.59 18.47
CA GLY A 73 -20.46 -9.71 17.11
C GLY A 73 -19.80 -10.81 16.28
N SER A 74 -18.54 -11.14 16.56
CA SER A 74 -17.77 -12.18 15.84
C SER A 74 -17.80 -13.56 16.52
N LYS A 75 -18.50 -13.73 17.64
CA LYS A 75 -18.45 -14.93 18.49
C LYS A 75 -18.83 -16.21 17.75
N ASP A 76 -19.87 -16.16 16.94
CA ASP A 76 -20.38 -17.31 16.19
C ASP A 76 -19.81 -17.38 14.75
N GLN A 77 -18.78 -16.56 14.45
CA GLN A 77 -18.13 -16.48 13.14
C GLN A 77 -16.64 -16.79 13.25
N PRO A 78 -16.23 -18.06 13.34
CA PRO A 78 -14.85 -18.44 13.63
C PRO A 78 -13.85 -17.93 12.58
N LEU A 79 -14.22 -17.83 11.32
CA LEU A 79 -13.36 -17.32 10.25
C LEU A 79 -13.06 -15.84 10.43
N ILE A 80 -14.09 -15.03 10.71
CA ILE A 80 -13.93 -13.59 10.94
C ILE A 80 -13.12 -13.36 12.22
N ARG A 81 -13.44 -14.10 13.29
CA ARG A 81 -12.71 -14.00 14.55
C ARG A 81 -11.22 -14.33 14.39
N ALA A 82 -10.91 -15.41 13.69
CA ALA A 82 -9.53 -15.80 13.41
C ALA A 82 -8.81 -14.75 12.57
N HIS A 83 -9.47 -14.19 11.56
CA HIS A 83 -8.93 -13.10 10.76
C HIS A 83 -8.69 -11.83 11.58
N ALA A 84 -9.67 -11.39 12.36
CA ALA A 84 -9.54 -10.22 13.23
C ALA A 84 -8.39 -10.36 14.23
N GLN A 85 -8.18 -11.57 14.78
CA GLN A 85 -7.06 -11.87 15.66
C GLN A 85 -5.71 -11.77 14.91
N ARG A 86 -5.62 -12.29 13.67
CA ARG A 86 -4.39 -12.17 12.86
C ARG A 86 -4.08 -10.71 12.51
N VAL A 87 -5.12 -9.93 12.17
CA VAL A 87 -4.96 -8.48 11.94
C VAL A 87 -4.40 -7.80 13.19
N ARG A 88 -4.96 -8.11 14.35
CA ARG A 88 -4.47 -7.58 15.63
C ARG A 88 -3.00 -7.90 15.86
N GLU A 89 -2.60 -9.17 15.71
CA GLU A 89 -1.21 -9.61 15.87
C GLU A 89 -0.26 -8.94 14.90
N TYR A 90 -0.73 -8.72 13.66
CA TYR A 90 0.02 -7.99 12.64
C TYR A 90 0.21 -6.51 13.01
N LEU A 91 -0.83 -5.84 13.51
CA LEU A 91 -0.75 -4.46 13.98
C LEU A 91 0.20 -4.30 15.18
N GLU A 92 0.15 -5.24 16.15
CA GLU A 92 1.08 -5.29 17.28
C GLU A 92 2.54 -5.47 16.83
N GLU A 93 2.78 -6.23 15.76
CA GLU A 93 4.10 -6.35 15.14
C GLU A 93 4.56 -5.04 14.50
N LEU A 94 3.68 -4.35 13.77
CA LEU A 94 3.98 -3.04 13.18
C LEU A 94 4.33 -2.01 14.26
N GLU A 95 3.57 -1.95 15.35
CA GLU A 95 3.82 -1.05 16.48
C GLU A 95 5.21 -1.30 17.07
N ARG A 96 5.55 -2.55 17.38
CA ARG A 96 6.87 -2.92 17.90
C ARG A 96 8.03 -2.52 16.97
N ARG A 97 7.84 -2.66 15.65
CA ARG A 97 8.86 -2.33 14.64
C ARG A 97 8.98 -0.83 14.37
N SER A 98 7.96 -0.07 14.69
CA SER A 98 7.94 1.37 14.44
C SER A 98 8.86 2.19 15.34
N ASN A 99 9.42 1.56 16.40
CA ASN A 99 10.26 2.23 17.40
C ASN A 99 9.56 3.46 18.04
N GLY A 100 8.24 3.40 18.22
CA GLY A 100 7.44 4.48 18.81
C GLY A 100 6.84 5.46 17.82
N ASN A 101 7.05 5.28 16.51
CA ASN A 101 6.41 6.10 15.48
C ASN A 101 4.98 5.64 15.12
N LEU A 102 4.51 4.56 15.74
CA LEU A 102 3.15 4.07 15.58
C LEU A 102 2.55 3.78 16.95
N GLU A 103 1.37 4.31 17.21
CA GLU A 103 0.58 4.09 18.42
C GLU A 103 -0.66 3.28 18.07
N LEU A 104 -0.90 2.18 18.77
CA LEU A 104 -2.02 1.28 18.49
C LEU A 104 -3.03 1.31 19.63
N ARG A 105 -4.31 1.50 19.27
CA ARG A 105 -5.44 1.48 20.20
C ARG A 105 -6.46 0.44 19.75
N PHE A 106 -6.77 -0.50 20.64
CA PHE A 106 -7.82 -1.51 20.43
C PHE A 106 -9.13 -1.04 21.04
N ILE A 107 -10.19 -1.07 20.25
CA ILE A 107 -11.52 -0.60 20.63
C ILE A 107 -12.51 -1.71 20.32
N ASP A 108 -13.30 -2.10 21.32
CA ASP A 108 -14.42 -3.03 21.17
C ASP A 108 -15.73 -2.23 21.16
N PRO A 109 -16.34 -1.96 20.01
CA PRO A 109 -17.58 -1.21 19.92
C PRO A 109 -18.77 -2.11 20.33
N GLU A 110 -19.08 -2.10 21.63
CA GLU A 110 -20.29 -2.74 22.11
C GLU A 110 -21.55 -1.98 21.65
N PRO A 111 -22.68 -2.66 21.42
CA PRO A 111 -23.94 -2.00 21.07
C PRO A 111 -24.32 -0.91 22.09
N PHE A 112 -24.72 0.25 21.59
CA PHE A 112 -25.11 1.44 22.36
C PHE A 112 -23.99 2.05 23.25
N SER A 113 -22.72 1.76 22.94
CA SER A 113 -21.57 2.35 23.60
C SER A 113 -21.08 3.61 22.88
N GLU A 114 -20.33 4.44 23.61
CA GLU A 114 -19.61 5.59 23.03
C GLU A 114 -18.62 5.14 21.94
N ALA A 115 -18.03 3.97 22.09
CA ALA A 115 -17.13 3.37 21.10
C ALA A 115 -17.84 3.01 19.78
N GLU A 116 -19.13 2.62 19.83
CA GLU A 116 -19.95 2.40 18.62
C GLU A 116 -20.23 3.74 17.92
N ASP A 117 -20.54 4.78 18.69
CA ASP A 117 -20.79 6.11 18.12
C ASP A 117 -19.50 6.70 17.53
N GLU A 118 -18.35 6.51 18.19
CA GLU A 118 -17.03 6.89 17.66
C GLU A 118 -16.72 6.16 16.35
N ALA A 119 -16.94 4.84 16.29
CA ALA A 119 -16.75 4.04 15.09
C ALA A 119 -17.63 4.53 13.94
N ARG A 120 -18.91 4.79 14.20
CA ARG A 120 -19.86 5.30 13.20
C ARG A 120 -19.46 6.69 12.69
N ALA A 121 -19.07 7.60 13.57
CA ALA A 121 -18.57 8.92 13.23
C ALA A 121 -17.27 8.87 12.42
N ALA A 122 -16.46 7.83 12.60
CA ALA A 122 -15.24 7.58 11.85
C ALA A 122 -15.50 6.97 10.46
N GLY A 123 -16.75 6.56 10.15
CA GLY A 123 -17.13 5.96 8.86
C GLY A 123 -17.02 4.44 8.84
N LEU A 124 -16.99 3.79 10.00
CA LEU A 124 -16.98 2.33 10.11
C LEU A 124 -18.42 1.80 10.16
N PRO A 125 -18.85 0.92 9.24
CA PRO A 125 -20.19 0.37 9.26
C PRO A 125 -20.34 -0.69 10.35
N ALA A 126 -21.48 -0.68 11.04
CA ALA A 126 -21.93 -1.78 11.87
C ALA A 126 -22.71 -2.76 10.99
N LEU A 127 -22.09 -3.87 10.63
CA LEU A 127 -22.70 -4.89 9.76
C LEU A 127 -23.60 -5.82 10.58
N ALA A 128 -24.84 -6.03 10.14
CA ALA A 128 -25.72 -7.02 10.77
C ALA A 128 -25.16 -8.43 10.56
N VAL A 129 -24.96 -9.17 11.64
CA VAL A 129 -24.39 -10.52 11.61
C VAL A 129 -25.46 -11.57 11.37
N ASP A 130 -26.63 -11.35 11.97
CA ASP A 130 -27.78 -12.26 11.90
C ASP A 130 -29.10 -11.51 12.18
N GLY A 131 -30.21 -12.21 12.14
CA GLY A 131 -31.52 -11.65 12.44
C GLY A 131 -31.76 -11.32 13.94
N SER A 132 -30.78 -11.53 14.82
CA SER A 132 -30.88 -11.26 16.27
C SER A 132 -30.60 -9.81 16.66
N GLY A 133 -30.21 -8.96 15.70
CA GLY A 133 -29.84 -7.56 15.95
C GLY A 133 -28.38 -7.37 16.40
N ARG A 134 -27.59 -8.43 16.41
CA ARG A 134 -26.14 -8.31 16.65
C ARG A 134 -25.44 -7.67 15.47
N THR A 135 -24.52 -6.76 15.76
CA THR A 135 -23.70 -6.07 14.75
C THR A 135 -22.24 -6.43 14.89
N LEU A 136 -21.51 -6.37 13.78
CA LEU A 136 -20.08 -6.52 13.71
C LEU A 136 -19.47 -5.25 13.09
N THR A 137 -18.58 -4.63 13.80
CA THR A 137 -17.64 -3.63 13.28
C THR A 137 -16.26 -4.27 13.26
N LEU A 138 -15.63 -4.29 12.10
CA LEU A 138 -14.27 -4.79 11.92
C LEU A 138 -13.56 -3.88 10.91
N GLY A 139 -12.86 -2.89 11.41
CA GLY A 139 -12.19 -1.89 10.59
C GLY A 139 -11.15 -1.13 11.37
N LEU A 140 -10.50 -0.16 10.73
CA LEU A 140 -9.51 0.66 11.40
C LEU A 140 -9.52 2.11 10.89
N VAL A 141 -9.04 3.01 11.73
CA VAL A 141 -8.82 4.41 11.42
C VAL A 141 -7.38 4.75 11.71
N VAL A 142 -6.67 5.20 10.69
CA VAL A 142 -5.30 5.70 10.82
C VAL A 142 -5.35 7.21 10.92
N ARG A 143 -4.73 7.79 11.96
CA ARG A 143 -4.70 9.22 12.23
C ARG A 143 -3.27 9.73 12.21
N GLY A 144 -3.04 10.73 11.38
CA GLY A 144 -1.76 11.42 11.32
C GLY A 144 -1.69 12.61 12.28
N PRO A 145 -0.53 13.23 12.41
CA PRO A 145 -0.30 14.38 13.28
C PRO A 145 -1.08 15.65 12.87
N THR A 146 -1.50 15.76 11.62
CA THR A 146 -2.18 16.92 11.03
C THR A 146 -3.69 16.75 10.88
N ASP A 147 -4.36 16.08 11.81
CA ASP A 147 -5.79 15.75 11.75
C ASP A 147 -6.23 14.96 10.49
N ARG A 148 -5.29 14.57 9.64
CA ARG A 148 -5.58 13.67 8.53
C ARG A 148 -5.96 12.31 9.07
N LYS A 149 -7.02 11.77 8.54
CA LYS A 149 -7.45 10.41 8.85
C LYS A 149 -7.67 9.63 7.56
N GLU A 150 -7.31 8.37 7.60
CA GLU A 150 -7.64 7.38 6.58
C GLU A 150 -8.44 6.28 7.26
N THR A 151 -9.54 5.88 6.65
CA THR A 151 -10.43 4.86 7.23
C THR A 151 -10.45 3.65 6.32
N ILE A 152 -10.20 2.46 6.86
CA ILE A 152 -10.48 1.18 6.22
C ILE A 152 -11.79 0.67 6.84
N PRO A 153 -12.92 0.85 6.14
CA PRO A 153 -14.23 0.65 6.74
C PRO A 153 -14.52 -0.79 7.14
N TYR A 154 -13.96 -1.74 6.39
CA TYR A 154 -14.13 -3.16 6.67
C TYR A 154 -12.90 -3.96 6.24
N LEU A 155 -12.33 -4.70 7.18
CA LEU A 155 -11.21 -5.62 6.96
C LEU A 155 -11.77 -6.99 6.58
N SER A 156 -11.97 -7.21 5.28
CA SER A 156 -12.49 -8.48 4.79
C SER A 156 -11.45 -9.59 4.86
N PRO A 157 -11.80 -10.80 5.34
CA PRO A 157 -10.92 -11.97 5.22
C PRO A 157 -10.51 -12.31 3.79
N GLU A 158 -11.33 -11.96 2.80
CA GLU A 158 -11.06 -12.18 1.38
C GLU A 158 -9.91 -11.30 0.88
N ASN A 159 -9.71 -10.13 1.50
CA ASN A 159 -8.67 -9.17 1.16
C ASN A 159 -7.39 -9.35 2.01
N GLU A 160 -7.29 -10.41 2.79
CA GLU A 160 -6.11 -10.67 3.64
C GLU A 160 -4.76 -10.55 2.90
N PRO A 161 -4.63 -11.01 1.64
CA PRO A 161 -3.39 -10.84 0.88
C PRO A 161 -3.01 -9.37 0.58
N LEU A 162 -3.98 -8.46 0.62
CA LEU A 162 -3.79 -7.02 0.37
C LEU A 162 -3.67 -6.20 1.66
N LEU A 163 -3.85 -6.83 2.82
CA LEU A 163 -3.88 -6.16 4.13
C LEU A 163 -2.62 -5.32 4.38
N GLU A 164 -1.43 -5.89 4.13
CA GLU A 164 -0.17 -5.17 4.28
C GLU A 164 -0.14 -3.92 3.40
N TYR A 165 -0.52 -4.05 2.14
CA TYR A 165 -0.54 -2.93 1.20
C TYR A 165 -1.52 -1.83 1.64
N GLU A 166 -2.75 -2.20 2.03
CA GLU A 166 -3.78 -1.25 2.46
C GLU A 166 -3.35 -0.49 3.72
N LEU A 167 -2.76 -1.20 4.69
CA LEU A 167 -2.24 -0.59 5.92
C LEU A 167 -1.08 0.36 5.65
N LEU A 168 -0.08 -0.07 4.86
CA LEU A 168 1.06 0.78 4.54
C LEU A 168 0.65 2.00 3.72
N ARG A 169 -0.33 1.85 2.82
CA ARG A 169 -0.91 2.96 2.07
C ARG A 169 -1.57 3.95 3.02
N ALA A 170 -2.43 3.48 3.93
CA ALA A 170 -3.11 4.33 4.90
C ALA A 170 -2.12 5.05 5.83
N ILE A 171 -1.12 4.35 6.38
CA ILE A 171 -0.07 4.92 7.22
C ILE A 171 0.72 5.98 6.44
N SER A 172 1.14 5.68 5.20
CA SER A 172 1.91 6.62 4.38
C SER A 172 1.11 7.86 4.00
N SER A 173 -0.21 7.73 3.78
CA SER A 173 -1.08 8.84 3.38
C SER A 173 -1.25 9.87 4.50
N VAL A 174 -1.30 9.41 5.75
CA VAL A 174 -1.48 10.30 6.91
C VAL A 174 -0.16 10.73 7.55
N GLY A 175 0.88 9.89 7.47
CA GLY A 175 2.20 10.14 8.09
C GLY A 175 3.06 11.16 7.34
N ARG A 176 2.67 11.57 6.14
CA ARG A 176 3.38 12.61 5.38
C ARG A 176 2.60 13.92 5.42
N PRO A 177 3.20 15.01 5.92
CA PRO A 177 2.53 16.30 6.02
C PRO A 177 2.16 16.88 4.64
N THR A 178 2.91 16.51 3.60
CA THR A 178 2.70 17.00 2.22
C THR A 178 2.63 15.83 1.24
N LYS A 179 1.74 15.96 0.25
CA LYS A 179 1.72 15.02 -0.86
C LYS A 179 3.04 15.13 -1.65
N PRO A 180 3.62 14.01 -2.13
CA PRO A 180 4.78 14.08 -2.99
C PRO A 180 4.43 14.83 -4.29
N ARG A 181 5.30 15.74 -4.73
CA ARG A 181 5.12 16.44 -6.01
C ARG A 181 5.58 15.56 -7.14
N VAL A 182 4.68 15.28 -8.08
CA VAL A 182 4.95 14.40 -9.23
C VAL A 182 4.75 15.19 -10.52
N GLY A 183 5.80 15.29 -11.33
CA GLY A 183 5.70 15.87 -12.68
C GLY A 183 5.02 14.87 -13.61
N LEU A 184 3.98 15.31 -14.31
CA LEU A 184 3.30 14.53 -15.34
C LEU A 184 3.48 15.24 -16.68
N LEU A 185 4.32 14.68 -17.55
CA LEU A 185 4.46 15.12 -18.93
C LEU A 185 3.65 14.18 -19.83
N SER A 186 2.61 14.70 -20.43
CA SER A 186 1.76 13.93 -21.32
C SER A 186 1.50 14.70 -22.61
N THR A 187 1.62 14.03 -23.73
CA THR A 187 1.16 14.60 -25.03
C THR A 187 -0.24 14.11 -25.42
N ILE A 188 -0.81 13.23 -24.58
CA ILE A 188 -2.21 12.81 -24.68
C ILE A 188 -3.05 13.70 -23.76
N PRO A 189 -4.22 14.20 -24.18
CA PRO A 189 -5.10 14.95 -23.30
C PRO A 189 -5.62 14.04 -22.18
N LEU A 190 -5.23 14.34 -20.94
CA LEU A 190 -5.64 13.60 -19.74
C LEU A 190 -6.76 14.28 -18.99
N GLU A 191 -7.02 15.54 -19.30
CA GLU A 191 -8.18 16.25 -18.80
C GLU A 191 -9.39 15.83 -19.60
N GLY A 192 -10.51 15.63 -18.94
CA GLY A 192 -11.77 15.37 -19.64
C GLY A 192 -12.06 16.46 -20.67
N GLY A 193 -13.05 16.28 -21.50
CA GLY A 193 -13.38 17.24 -22.52
C GLY A 193 -14.30 16.67 -23.58
N MET A 194 -14.51 17.37 -24.69
CA MET A 194 -15.30 16.87 -25.80
C MET A 194 -14.61 15.64 -26.41
N ASP A 195 -15.37 14.56 -26.60
CA ASP A 195 -14.87 13.38 -27.31
C ASP A 195 -14.64 13.75 -28.79
N PRO A 196 -13.42 13.62 -29.33
CA PRO A 196 -13.15 13.93 -30.73
C PRO A 196 -13.99 13.10 -31.71
N ARG A 197 -14.49 11.95 -31.29
CA ARG A 197 -15.34 11.05 -32.10
C ARG A 197 -16.82 11.36 -31.95
N ASN A 198 -17.22 12.02 -30.87
CA ASN A 198 -18.59 12.44 -30.61
C ASN A 198 -18.61 13.77 -29.87
N PRO A 199 -18.67 14.90 -30.59
CA PRO A 199 -18.64 16.24 -29.97
C PRO A 199 -19.76 16.54 -28.97
N MET A 200 -20.80 15.69 -28.94
CA MET A 200 -21.91 15.80 -27.99
C MET A 200 -21.64 15.00 -26.68
N ALA A 201 -20.59 14.19 -26.65
CA ALA A 201 -20.21 13.42 -25.48
C ALA A 201 -19.04 14.08 -24.75
N MET A 202 -19.18 14.22 -23.44
CA MET A 202 -18.08 14.61 -22.55
C MET A 202 -17.30 13.37 -22.14
N ARG A 203 -16.00 13.39 -22.34
CA ARG A 203 -15.10 12.34 -21.85
C ARG A 203 -14.65 12.71 -20.45
N ALA A 204 -14.81 11.78 -19.50
CA ALA A 204 -14.25 11.95 -18.16
C ALA A 204 -12.71 11.77 -18.19
N PRO A 205 -11.99 12.38 -17.24
CA PRO A 205 -10.58 12.09 -17.03
C PRO A 205 -10.35 10.59 -16.78
N PRO A 206 -9.19 10.03 -17.18
CA PRO A 206 -8.87 8.65 -16.85
C PRO A 206 -8.81 8.46 -15.32
N VAL A 207 -9.47 7.41 -14.80
CA VAL A 207 -9.55 7.10 -13.37
C VAL A 207 -8.16 7.03 -12.71
N VAL A 208 -7.15 6.52 -13.44
CA VAL A 208 -5.78 6.44 -12.94
C VAL A 208 -5.17 7.81 -12.64
N ILE A 209 -5.54 8.84 -13.41
CA ILE A 209 -5.07 10.21 -13.19
C ILE A 209 -5.77 10.84 -11.97
N GLU A 210 -7.06 10.58 -11.80
CA GLU A 210 -7.79 11.01 -10.60
C GLU A 210 -7.19 10.39 -9.34
N GLN A 211 -6.93 9.08 -9.35
CA GLN A 211 -6.28 8.38 -8.25
C GLN A 211 -4.85 8.90 -7.97
N LEU A 212 -4.10 9.23 -9.03
CA LEU A 212 -2.78 9.84 -8.85
C LEU A 212 -2.89 11.22 -8.18
N ARG A 213 -3.84 12.05 -8.57
CA ARG A 213 -4.08 13.38 -7.96
C ARG A 213 -4.59 13.30 -6.51
N GLU A 214 -5.26 12.20 -6.14
CA GLU A 214 -5.61 11.95 -4.75
C GLU A 214 -4.38 11.69 -3.86
N GLN A 215 -3.36 11.00 -4.40
CA GLN A 215 -2.18 10.56 -3.65
C GLN A 215 -0.97 11.48 -3.79
N ALA A 216 -0.90 12.29 -4.85
CA ALA A 216 0.22 13.17 -5.17
C ALA A 216 -0.25 14.57 -5.55
N ASP A 217 0.64 15.56 -5.36
CA ASP A 217 0.53 16.88 -5.97
C ASP A 217 1.07 16.78 -7.40
N VAL A 218 0.14 16.58 -8.36
CA VAL A 218 0.50 16.38 -9.78
C VAL A 218 0.71 17.73 -10.44
N VAL A 219 1.93 17.95 -10.89
CA VAL A 219 2.32 19.15 -11.65
C VAL A 219 2.39 18.78 -13.13
N ASP A 220 1.50 19.36 -13.93
CA ASP A 220 1.54 19.15 -15.37
C ASP A 220 2.77 19.83 -15.96
N VAL A 221 3.58 19.06 -16.72
CA VAL A 221 4.81 19.50 -17.34
C VAL A 221 4.55 19.74 -18.83
N ASP A 222 4.76 20.97 -19.28
CA ASP A 222 4.63 21.31 -20.70
C ASP A 222 5.75 20.66 -21.53
N ALA A 223 5.38 19.89 -22.53
CA ALA A 223 6.31 19.25 -23.47
C ALA A 223 7.12 20.27 -24.28
N GLY A 224 6.60 21.50 -24.45
CA GLY A 224 7.26 22.61 -25.14
C GLY A 224 8.22 23.42 -24.25
N ALA A 225 8.28 23.17 -22.94
CA ALA A 225 9.21 23.83 -22.04
C ALA A 225 10.64 23.30 -22.23
N ASP A 226 11.63 24.09 -21.82
CA ASP A 226 13.06 23.71 -21.88
C ASP A 226 13.59 23.15 -20.55
N ALA A 227 12.80 23.16 -19.49
CA ALA A 227 13.22 22.71 -18.15
C ALA A 227 12.06 22.06 -17.39
N LEU A 228 12.42 21.17 -16.44
CA LEU A 228 11.48 20.61 -15.49
C LEU A 228 11.18 21.59 -14.35
N PRO A 229 9.95 21.59 -13.82
CA PRO A 229 9.62 22.35 -12.62
C PRO A 229 10.47 21.94 -11.42
N ASP A 230 10.77 22.90 -10.54
CA ASP A 230 11.52 22.63 -9.32
C ASP A 230 10.72 21.85 -8.29
N GLY A 231 11.43 21.11 -7.43
CA GLY A 231 10.84 20.42 -6.27
C GLY A 231 10.05 19.17 -6.61
N LEU A 232 10.21 18.60 -7.82
CA LEU A 232 9.61 17.31 -8.15
C LEU A 232 10.32 16.17 -7.42
N GLY A 233 9.52 15.26 -6.84
CA GLY A 233 9.98 14.01 -6.23
C GLY A 233 10.01 12.83 -7.21
N ALA A 234 9.17 12.85 -8.24
CA ALA A 234 9.11 11.85 -9.30
C ALA A 234 8.67 12.48 -10.62
N LEU A 235 8.97 11.82 -11.74
CA LEU A 235 8.58 12.24 -13.07
C LEU A 235 7.89 11.09 -13.82
N ILE A 236 6.72 11.36 -14.40
CA ILE A 236 5.98 10.43 -15.24
C ILE A 236 5.92 11.01 -16.65
N LEU A 237 6.40 10.26 -17.62
CA LEU A 237 6.33 10.57 -19.05
C LEU A 237 5.29 9.65 -19.69
N LEU A 238 4.20 10.24 -20.17
CA LEU A 238 3.13 9.49 -20.84
C LEU A 238 3.11 9.90 -22.32
N GLN A 239 3.46 8.96 -23.21
CA GLN A 239 3.57 9.16 -24.64
C GLN A 239 4.35 10.44 -25.01
N PRO A 240 5.60 10.61 -24.52
CA PRO A 240 6.36 11.84 -24.75
C PRO A 240 6.68 11.99 -26.25
N ARG A 241 6.21 13.08 -26.86
CA ARG A 241 6.44 13.38 -28.28
C ARG A 241 6.87 14.83 -28.44
N LYS A 242 7.66 15.09 -29.50
CA LYS A 242 8.06 16.45 -29.91
C LYS A 242 8.58 17.29 -28.72
N LEU A 243 9.38 16.66 -27.85
CA LEU A 243 10.03 17.38 -26.77
C LEU A 243 11.09 18.33 -27.33
N THR A 244 11.28 19.45 -26.65
CA THR A 244 12.39 20.37 -26.97
C THR A 244 13.74 19.74 -26.60
N ASP A 245 14.81 20.20 -27.22
CA ASP A 245 16.18 19.77 -26.85
C ASP A 245 16.53 20.13 -25.39
N GLY A 246 15.92 21.21 -24.86
CA GLY A 246 16.04 21.59 -23.46
C GLY A 246 15.37 20.56 -22.53
N MET A 247 14.14 20.20 -22.83
CA MET A 247 13.39 19.19 -22.06
C MET A 247 14.07 17.82 -22.12
N LEU A 248 14.56 17.39 -23.29
CA LEU A 248 15.32 16.14 -23.40
C LEU A 248 16.56 16.12 -22.50
N ARG A 249 17.34 17.19 -22.49
CA ARG A 249 18.50 17.33 -21.59
C ARG A 249 18.09 17.34 -20.11
N ALA A 250 16.97 17.97 -19.77
CA ALA A 250 16.46 18.00 -18.40
C ALA A 250 16.02 16.62 -17.91
N ILE A 251 15.34 15.85 -18.77
CA ILE A 251 14.93 14.46 -18.47
C ILE A 251 16.17 13.55 -18.35
N ASP A 252 17.15 13.70 -19.22
CA ASP A 252 18.40 12.94 -19.17
C ASP A 252 19.16 13.22 -17.88
N ALA A 253 19.33 14.49 -17.53
CA ALA A 253 19.93 14.88 -16.25
C ALA A 253 19.17 14.34 -15.04
N TRP A 254 17.84 14.30 -15.09
CA TRP A 254 16.99 13.71 -14.06
C TRP A 254 17.24 12.21 -13.89
N ALA A 255 17.31 11.47 -14.99
CA ALA A 255 17.57 10.04 -15.00
C ALA A 255 19.00 9.70 -14.53
N ILE A 256 20.02 10.44 -15.00
CA ILE A 256 21.41 10.28 -14.56
C ILE A 256 21.56 10.55 -13.06
N ALA A 257 20.81 11.52 -12.52
CA ALA A 257 20.81 11.81 -11.09
C ALA A 257 20.13 10.69 -10.24
N GLY A 258 19.63 9.61 -10.87
CA GLY A 258 18.98 8.49 -10.20
C GLY A 258 17.62 8.83 -9.58
N LYS A 259 16.98 9.91 -10.03
CA LYS A 259 15.65 10.31 -9.55
C LYS A 259 14.57 9.42 -10.14
N PRO A 260 13.46 9.18 -9.42
CA PRO A 260 12.35 8.33 -9.88
C PRO A 260 11.78 8.80 -11.22
N LEU A 261 11.76 7.92 -12.21
CA LEU A 261 11.26 8.17 -13.55
C LEU A 261 10.41 6.98 -14.02
N ILE A 262 9.18 7.25 -14.46
CA ILE A 262 8.30 6.28 -15.09
C ILE A 262 8.06 6.73 -16.52
N VAL A 263 8.30 5.85 -17.49
CA VAL A 263 8.04 6.12 -18.90
C VAL A 263 6.99 5.14 -19.41
N LEU A 264 5.84 5.67 -19.82
CA LEU A 264 4.73 4.92 -20.40
C LEU A 264 4.63 5.30 -21.89
N ALA A 265 5.07 4.40 -22.73
CA ALA A 265 5.12 4.60 -24.15
C ALA A 265 4.49 3.40 -24.87
N ASP A 266 3.41 3.65 -25.63
CA ASP A 266 2.71 2.65 -26.41
C ASP A 266 2.83 3.01 -27.90
N PRO A 267 3.48 2.17 -28.73
CA PRO A 267 3.59 2.38 -30.16
C PRO A 267 2.24 2.29 -30.88
N TYR A 268 1.21 1.74 -30.23
CA TYR A 268 -0.13 1.53 -30.81
C TYR A 268 -1.25 2.24 -30.03
N ALA A 269 -0.93 3.34 -29.35
CA ALA A 269 -1.89 4.08 -28.54
C ALA A 269 -3.19 4.40 -29.30
N GLU A 270 -4.23 3.60 -29.09
CA GLU A 270 -5.52 3.76 -29.79
C GLU A 270 -6.26 5.04 -29.41
N THR A 271 -6.00 5.57 -28.23
CA THR A 271 -6.59 6.79 -27.70
C THR A 271 -5.86 8.06 -28.10
N ASP A 272 -4.72 7.91 -28.77
CA ASP A 272 -3.92 9.03 -29.22
C ASP A 272 -4.46 9.62 -30.51
N THR A 273 -5.28 10.62 -30.34
CA THR A 273 -5.91 11.39 -31.43
C THR A 273 -5.15 12.69 -31.71
N GLY A 274 -3.82 12.68 -31.58
CA GLY A 274 -2.99 13.85 -31.86
C GLY A 274 -3.28 14.50 -33.19
N PRO A 275 -2.85 15.77 -33.41
CA PRO A 275 -3.14 16.55 -34.63
C PRO A 275 -2.65 15.90 -35.92
N ASP A 276 -1.81 14.89 -35.83
CA ASP A 276 -1.34 14.07 -36.93
C ASP A 276 -2.25 12.86 -37.23
N ALA A 277 -3.29 12.61 -36.43
CA ALA A 277 -4.36 11.65 -36.70
C ALA A 277 -5.33 12.25 -37.71
N GLY A 278 -4.79 12.65 -38.86
CA GLY A 278 -5.47 13.41 -39.89
C GLY A 278 -6.69 12.73 -40.47
N ALA A 279 -7.62 13.57 -40.89
CA ALA A 279 -8.84 13.27 -41.57
C ALA A 279 -8.74 12.12 -42.59
N MET A 280 -9.76 11.25 -42.57
CA MET A 280 -10.03 10.21 -43.58
C MET A 280 -8.87 9.22 -43.85
N GLY A 281 -8.86 8.13 -43.14
CA GLY A 281 -8.08 6.95 -43.53
C GLY A 281 -6.60 6.97 -43.14
N ALA A 282 -6.22 7.85 -42.25
CA ALA A 282 -4.89 7.90 -41.73
C ALA A 282 -4.57 6.60 -40.95
N LYS A 283 -3.47 6.01 -41.33
CA LYS A 283 -2.79 4.95 -40.64
C LYS A 283 -2.93 5.19 -39.12
N ARG A 284 -3.45 4.21 -38.41
CA ARG A 284 -3.40 4.15 -36.94
C ARG A 284 -2.10 4.77 -36.51
N GLY A 285 -2.18 5.83 -35.69
CA GLY A 285 -1.05 6.68 -35.39
C GLY A 285 0.13 5.89 -34.84
N GLY A 286 1.02 5.54 -35.73
CA GLY A 286 2.34 5.08 -35.33
C GLY A 286 2.96 6.24 -34.59
N THR A 287 3.29 6.04 -33.32
CA THR A 287 4.20 6.92 -32.64
C THR A 287 5.44 7.00 -33.52
N THR A 288 5.67 8.14 -34.13
CA THR A 288 7.01 8.47 -34.62
C THR A 288 7.84 8.66 -33.34
N TYR A 289 8.24 7.55 -32.75
CA TYR A 289 9.36 7.55 -31.83
C TYR A 289 10.54 8.10 -32.62
N ASP A 290 11.04 9.21 -32.19
CA ASP A 290 12.38 9.57 -32.58
C ASP A 290 13.30 8.49 -31.96
N PRO A 291 13.93 7.63 -32.80
CA PRO A 291 14.81 6.58 -32.28
C PRO A 291 15.96 7.11 -31.43
N VAL A 292 16.28 8.38 -31.57
CA VAL A 292 17.30 9.07 -30.76
C VAL A 292 16.81 9.26 -29.32
N SER A 293 15.57 9.65 -29.13
CA SER A 293 14.96 9.76 -27.78
C SER A 293 14.91 8.41 -27.10
N TYR A 294 14.61 7.33 -27.84
CA TYR A 294 14.52 5.98 -27.29
C TYR A 294 15.91 5.41 -26.91
N THR A 295 16.93 5.64 -27.71
CA THR A 295 18.29 5.14 -27.43
C THR A 295 18.95 5.88 -26.27
N HIS A 296 18.63 7.15 -26.04
CA HIS A 296 19.12 7.89 -24.88
C HIS A 296 18.38 7.56 -23.58
N LEU A 297 17.10 7.15 -23.64
CA LEU A 297 16.32 6.72 -22.49
C LEU A 297 16.48 5.22 -22.15
N THR A 298 17.12 4.43 -22.99
CA THR A 298 17.46 3.02 -22.71
C THR A 298 18.68 2.90 -21.81
N LEU A 299 18.76 3.73 -20.80
CA LEU A 299 19.77 3.60 -19.77
C LEU A 299 19.48 2.43 -18.83
N PRO A 300 20.52 1.91 -18.15
CA PRO A 300 20.52 0.63 -17.42
C PRO A 300 19.55 0.52 -16.26
N THR A 301 18.61 1.43 -16.11
CA THR A 301 17.65 1.48 -15.02
C THR A 301 16.41 0.62 -15.25
N ILE A 302 16.19 0.07 -16.47
CA ILE A 302 15.02 -0.77 -16.78
C ILE A 302 15.16 -2.21 -16.26
N LEU A 303 16.31 -2.58 -15.72
CA LEU A 303 16.58 -3.94 -15.26
C LEU A 303 16.95 -3.99 -13.79
N ARG A 304 16.02 -3.67 -12.91
CA ARG A 304 15.96 -4.20 -11.55
C ARG A 304 14.53 -4.14 -11.03
N VAL A 305 13.74 -5.07 -11.51
CA VAL A 305 12.56 -5.56 -10.80
C VAL A 305 13.01 -6.74 -9.95
#